data_60e6a21dc691ea9b46b46fed1bb7c814
#
_entry.id   60e6a21dc691ea9b46b46fed1bb7c814
#
_cell.length_a   1.000
_cell.length_b   1.000
_cell.length_c   1.000
_cell.angle_alpha   90.00
_cell.angle_beta   90.00
_cell.angle_gamma   90.00
#
_symmetry.space_group_name_H-M   'P 1'
#
loop_
_entity.id
_entity.type
_entity.pdbx_description
1 polymer ?
#
loop_
_entity_poly.entity_id
_entity_poly.type
_entity_poly.pdbx_seq_one_letter_code
_entity_poly.pdbx_strand_id
1 'polypeptide(L)'
;METAVDRDDKPRLLNRLNRIEGQVRGVTRMIEDGRYCIDVLTQLRAVQAALSKVETEMLRSHLNHCIEGAIVSGDKDEQRKKASELIQLLERAR
;
A
#
# COMPACT_ATOMS: atom_id res chain seq x y z
N MET A 1 16.70 -1.55 3.59
CA MET A 1 15.61 -2.06 4.44
C MET A 1 14.71 -2.96 3.63
N GLU A 2 14.54 -4.19 4.03
CA GLU A 2 13.73 -5.14 3.30
C GLU A 2 12.26 -4.92 3.55
N THR A 3 11.43 -5.07 2.52
CA THR A 3 9.99 -5.07 2.69
C THR A 3 9.54 -6.40 3.29
N ALA A 4 8.64 -6.33 4.27
CA ALA A 4 8.08 -7.52 4.90
C ALA A 4 6.91 -8.09 4.09
N VAL A 5 7.08 -8.14 2.77
CA VAL A 5 6.07 -8.67 1.85
C VAL A 5 6.38 -10.14 1.57
N ASP A 6 5.37 -11.00 1.68
CA ASP A 6 5.50 -12.41 1.40
C ASP A 6 5.99 -12.64 -0.03
N ARG A 7 6.79 -13.69 -0.19
CA ARG A 7 7.30 -14.09 -1.50
C ARG A 7 6.15 -14.33 -2.49
N ASP A 8 5.04 -14.88 -2.02
CA ASP A 8 3.88 -15.19 -2.87
C ASP A 8 3.08 -13.93 -3.23
N ASP A 9 3.08 -12.92 -2.37
CA ASP A 9 2.35 -11.67 -2.58
C ASP A 9 3.11 -10.68 -3.45
N LYS A 10 4.43 -10.79 -3.48
CA LYS A 10 5.29 -9.85 -4.20
C LYS A 10 4.96 -9.71 -5.68
N PRO A 11 4.84 -10.81 -6.46
CA PRO A 11 4.50 -10.68 -7.88
C PRO A 11 3.15 -10.03 -8.10
N ARG A 12 2.17 -10.34 -7.26
CA ARG A 12 0.82 -9.77 -7.37
C ARG A 12 0.84 -8.26 -7.12
N LEU A 13 1.57 -7.82 -6.10
CA LEU A 13 1.70 -6.40 -5.79
C LEU A 13 2.44 -5.65 -6.89
N LEU A 14 3.51 -6.24 -7.44
CA LEU A 14 4.24 -5.63 -8.54
C LEU A 14 3.39 -5.51 -9.80
N ASN A 15 2.57 -6.52 -10.10
CA ASN A 15 1.64 -6.46 -11.23
C ASN A 15 0.62 -5.34 -11.06
N ARG A 16 0.10 -5.18 -9.85
CA ARG A 16 -0.83 -4.08 -9.55
C ARG A 16 -0.16 -2.71 -9.71
N LEU A 17 1.06 -2.57 -9.22
CA LEU A 17 1.81 -1.32 -9.36
C LEU A 17 2.10 -1.01 -10.82
N ASN A 18 2.40 -2.01 -11.64
CA ASN A 18 2.61 -1.83 -13.07
C ASN A 18 1.34 -1.32 -13.75
N ARG A 19 0.18 -1.84 -13.36
CA ARG A 19 -1.11 -1.33 -13.85
C ARG A 19 -1.34 0.10 -13.46
N ILE A 20 -1.05 0.42 -12.21
CA ILE A 20 -1.23 1.78 -11.68
C ILE A 20 -0.31 2.75 -12.42
N GLU A 21 0.92 2.35 -12.70
CA GLU A 21 1.85 3.13 -13.50
C GLU A 21 1.26 3.45 -14.86
N GLY A 22 0.65 2.46 -15.53
CA GLY A 22 -0.04 2.66 -16.80
C GLY A 22 -1.23 3.61 -16.68
N GLN A 23 -1.98 3.51 -15.59
CA GLN A 23 -3.11 4.42 -15.33
C GLN A 23 -2.62 5.85 -15.13
N VAL A 24 -1.51 6.05 -14.42
CA VAL A 24 -0.92 7.38 -14.23
C VAL A 24 -0.50 7.97 -15.57
N ARG A 25 0.12 7.19 -16.43
CA ARG A 25 0.49 7.65 -17.78
C ARG A 25 -0.74 8.04 -18.58
N GLY A 26 -1.83 7.27 -18.43
CA GLY A 26 -3.11 7.60 -19.06
C GLY A 26 -3.66 8.94 -18.59
N VAL A 27 -3.57 9.22 -17.29
CA VAL A 27 -3.99 10.51 -16.73
C VAL A 27 -3.15 11.65 -17.31
N THR A 28 -1.84 11.45 -17.42
CA THR A 28 -0.94 12.44 -18.01
C THR A 28 -1.39 12.80 -19.43
N ARG A 29 -1.71 11.79 -20.25
CA ARG A 29 -2.20 12.02 -21.61
C ARG A 29 -3.53 12.76 -21.64
N MET A 30 -4.43 12.43 -20.72
CA MET A 30 -5.70 13.12 -20.62
C MET A 30 -5.52 14.63 -20.38
N ILE A 31 -4.57 14.97 -19.51
CA ILE A 31 -4.25 16.36 -19.23
C ILE A 31 -3.61 17.03 -20.44
N GLU A 32 -2.67 16.35 -21.10
CA GLU A 32 -2.02 16.87 -22.32
C GLU A 32 -3.05 17.12 -23.43
N ASP A 33 -4.02 16.23 -23.57
CA ASP A 33 -5.04 16.30 -24.60
C ASP A 33 -6.20 17.25 -24.23
N GLY A 34 -6.14 17.88 -23.07
CA GLY A 34 -7.17 18.80 -22.63
C GLY A 34 -8.53 18.16 -22.36
N ARG A 35 -8.51 16.92 -21.86
CA ARG A 35 -9.74 16.19 -21.54
C ARG A 35 -10.53 16.90 -20.43
N TYR A 36 -11.81 16.63 -20.39
CA TYR A 36 -12.71 17.23 -19.43
C TYR A 36 -12.24 16.97 -17.99
N CYS A 37 -12.25 18.04 -17.17
CA CYS A 37 -11.71 18.02 -15.81
C CYS A 37 -12.31 16.90 -14.94
N ILE A 38 -13.63 16.71 -15.02
CA ILE A 38 -14.31 15.68 -14.22
C ILE A 38 -13.83 14.28 -14.61
N ASP A 39 -13.60 14.03 -15.90
CA ASP A 39 -13.08 12.74 -16.35
C ASP A 39 -11.67 12.48 -15.81
N VAL A 40 -10.82 13.50 -15.81
CA VAL A 40 -9.47 13.40 -15.28
C VAL A 40 -9.50 13.12 -13.78
N LEU A 41 -10.33 13.84 -13.03
CA LEU A 41 -10.48 13.65 -11.59
C LEU A 41 -11.00 12.25 -11.25
N THR A 42 -11.93 11.73 -12.06
CA THR A 42 -12.45 10.37 -11.88
C THR A 42 -11.33 9.34 -12.02
N GLN A 43 -10.46 9.51 -13.01
CA GLN A 43 -9.31 8.62 -13.20
C GLN A 43 -8.31 8.75 -12.06
N LEU A 44 -8.06 9.96 -11.58
CA LEU A 44 -7.18 10.17 -10.43
C LEU A 44 -7.68 9.46 -9.17
N ARG A 45 -8.98 9.50 -8.93
CA ARG A 45 -9.59 8.79 -7.80
C ARG A 45 -9.44 7.29 -7.94
N ALA A 46 -9.57 6.76 -9.16
CA ALA A 46 -9.36 5.35 -9.42
C ALA A 46 -7.90 4.94 -9.11
N VAL A 47 -6.94 5.77 -9.49
CA VAL A 47 -5.53 5.55 -9.17
C VAL A 47 -5.31 5.54 -7.66
N GLN A 48 -5.87 6.50 -6.96
CA GLN A 48 -5.78 6.58 -5.50
C GLN A 48 -6.37 5.35 -4.82
N ALA A 49 -7.52 4.87 -5.29
CA ALA A 49 -8.16 3.68 -4.76
C ALA A 49 -7.30 2.43 -4.98
N ALA A 50 -6.69 2.32 -6.16
CA ALA A 50 -5.80 1.20 -6.47
C ALA A 50 -4.54 1.23 -5.60
N LEU A 51 -3.95 2.41 -5.38
CA LEU A 51 -2.80 2.57 -4.48
C LEU A 51 -3.18 2.22 -3.04
N SER A 52 -4.36 2.61 -2.61
CA SER A 52 -4.85 2.30 -1.27
C SER A 52 -4.97 0.79 -1.05
N LYS A 53 -5.39 0.04 -2.05
CA LYS A 53 -5.43 -1.43 -1.98
C LYS A 53 -4.05 -2.04 -1.84
N VAL A 54 -3.08 -1.55 -2.60
CA VAL A 54 -1.68 -2.00 -2.49
C VAL A 54 -1.16 -1.73 -1.09
N GLU A 55 -1.40 -0.53 -0.58
CA GLU A 55 -1.01 -0.13 0.76
C GLU A 55 -1.61 -1.04 1.83
N THR A 56 -2.90 -1.34 1.74
CA THR A 56 -3.60 -2.21 2.68
C THR A 56 -3.01 -3.63 2.65
N GLU A 57 -2.73 -4.16 1.48
CA GLU A 57 -2.13 -5.50 1.35
C GLU A 57 -0.72 -5.55 1.92
N MET A 58 0.08 -4.53 1.67
CA MET A 58 1.42 -4.45 2.23
C MET A 58 1.38 -4.35 3.75
N LEU A 59 0.48 -3.52 4.28
CA LEU A 59 0.31 -3.37 5.71
C LEU A 59 -0.10 -4.68 6.36
N ARG A 60 -1.05 -5.39 5.76
CA ARG A 60 -1.49 -6.70 6.27
C ARG A 60 -0.34 -7.70 6.30
N SER A 61 0.43 -7.76 5.22
CA SER A 61 1.57 -8.66 5.12
C SER A 61 2.62 -8.33 6.17
N HIS A 62 2.93 -7.06 6.33
CA HIS A 62 3.88 -6.57 7.34
C HIS A 62 3.43 -6.93 8.75
N LEU A 63 2.14 -6.69 9.06
CA LEU A 63 1.59 -7.00 10.37
C LEU A 63 1.63 -8.49 10.69
N ASN A 64 1.28 -9.33 9.71
CA ASN A 64 1.33 -10.78 9.90
C ASN A 64 2.74 -11.23 10.27
N HIS A 65 3.75 -10.76 9.56
CA HIS A 65 5.14 -11.13 9.84
C HIS A 65 5.64 -10.56 11.16
N CYS A 66 5.40 -9.28 11.41
CA CYS A 66 5.91 -8.62 12.61
C CYS A 66 5.22 -9.12 13.87
N ILE A 67 3.90 -9.29 13.82
CA ILE A 67 3.13 -9.76 14.98
C ILE A 67 3.46 -11.21 15.27
N GLU A 68 3.52 -12.06 14.24
CA GLU A 68 3.93 -13.45 14.42
C GLU A 68 5.31 -13.55 15.07
N GLY A 69 6.27 -12.77 14.54
CA GLY A 69 7.63 -12.73 15.10
C GLY A 69 7.64 -12.31 16.56
N ALA A 70 6.87 -11.29 16.90
CA ALA A 70 6.77 -10.80 18.27
C ALA A 70 6.13 -11.82 19.20
N ILE A 71 5.08 -12.50 18.73
CA ILE A 71 4.39 -13.54 19.51
C ILE A 71 5.32 -14.72 19.73
N VAL A 72 5.99 -15.19 18.69
CA VAL A 72 6.90 -16.34 18.76
C VAL A 72 8.10 -16.03 19.68
N SER A 73 8.60 -14.80 19.67
CA SER A 73 9.73 -14.40 20.52
C SER A 73 9.39 -14.45 22.00
N GLY A 74 8.12 -14.28 22.37
CA GLY A 74 7.68 -14.21 23.75
C GLY A 74 8.16 -12.97 24.49
N ASP A 75 8.77 -12.03 23.81
CA ASP A 75 9.30 -10.79 24.39
C ASP A 75 8.20 -9.73 24.46
N LYS A 76 7.83 -9.35 25.66
CA LYS A 76 6.76 -8.36 25.89
C LYS A 76 7.14 -6.97 25.38
N ASP A 77 8.40 -6.59 25.47
CA ASP A 77 8.88 -5.31 24.98
C ASP A 77 8.78 -5.24 23.46
N GLU A 78 9.14 -6.32 22.79
CA GLU A 78 9.01 -6.44 21.33
C GLU A 78 7.54 -6.35 20.91
N GLN A 79 6.66 -7.02 21.63
CA GLN A 79 5.22 -6.98 21.37
C GLN A 79 4.65 -5.59 21.52
N ARG A 80 5.04 -4.86 22.56
CA ARG A 80 4.62 -3.46 22.79
C ARG A 80 5.13 -2.55 21.69
N LYS A 81 6.36 -2.73 21.28
CA LYS A 81 6.96 -1.94 20.21
C LYS A 81 6.20 -2.11 18.90
N LYS A 82 5.86 -3.34 18.54
CA LYS A 82 5.10 -3.62 17.31
C LYS A 82 3.69 -3.05 17.39
N ALA A 83 3.04 -3.14 18.54
CA ALA A 83 1.73 -2.53 18.74
C ALA A 83 1.79 -1.02 18.59
N SER A 84 2.82 -0.38 19.15
CA SER A 84 3.02 1.06 19.03
C SER A 84 3.24 1.48 17.58
N GLU A 85 4.06 0.75 16.83
CA GLU A 85 4.29 1.00 15.41
C GLU A 85 2.99 0.93 14.61
N LEU A 86 2.15 -0.07 14.91
CA LEU A 86 0.86 -0.22 14.26
C LEU A 86 -0.05 0.98 14.52
N ILE A 87 -0.14 1.40 15.76
CA ILE A 87 -0.96 2.55 16.15
C ILE A 87 -0.50 3.80 15.41
N GLN A 88 0.79 4.05 15.34
CA GLN A 88 1.35 5.19 14.61
C GLN A 88 1.00 5.15 13.13
N LEU A 89 1.08 3.96 12.51
CA LEU A 89 0.73 3.78 11.11
C LEU A 89 -0.74 4.10 10.85
N LEU A 90 -1.63 3.62 11.71
CA LEU A 90 -3.06 3.87 11.58
C LEU A 90 -3.41 5.35 11.75
N GLU A 91 -2.70 6.05 12.62
CA GLU A 91 -2.88 7.48 12.81
C GLU A 91 -2.47 8.27 11.57
N ARG A 92 -1.41 7.86 10.88
CA ARG A 92 -0.94 8.50 9.66
C ARG A 92 -1.83 8.24 8.44
N ALA A 93 -2.54 7.13 8.45
CA ALA A 93 -3.36 6.70 7.32
C ALA A 93 -4.65 7.52 7.13
N ARG A 94 -4.92 8.45 8.02
CA ARG A 94 -6.10 9.32 7.95
C ARG A 94 -5.88 10.54 7.09
#